data_341a1424aa37dee50a733955ece9000f
#
_entry.id   341a1424aa37dee50a733955ece9000f
#
_cell.length_a   1.000
_cell.length_b   1.000
_cell.length_c   1.000
_cell.angle_alpha   90.00
_cell.angle_beta   90.00
_cell.angle_gamma   90.00
#
_symmetry.space_group_name_H-M   'P 1'
#
loop_
_entity.id
_entity.type
_entity.pdbx_description
1 polymer ?
#
loop_
_entity_poly.entity_id
_entity_poly.type
_entity_poly.pdbx_seq_one_letter_code
_entity_poly.pdbx_strand_id
1 'polypeptide(L)'
;LDSFGIDVSGMRAIDIGASTGGFTDCLLAHGAASVTAVDSGHGQLSPVLAADPRVRSLEGINARYITPDTVGGEYDIAVMDVSFISQTLILPAIPALLRGGGIFLSLVKPQFEVGRSDVGKGGIVRSASARERAVKSVSAAAGALGLVKIGLITSPVTGGDGNIEYIAYFHKK
;
A
#
# COMPACT_ATOMS: atom_id res chain seq x y z
N LEU A 1 3.14 10.61 4.59
CA LEU A 1 3.04 10.72 6.05
C LEU A 1 2.72 12.16 6.42
N ASP A 2 3.55 13.14 6.08
CA ASP A 2 3.44 14.55 6.46
C ASP A 2 2.09 15.18 6.09
N SER A 3 1.59 14.91 4.88
CA SER A 3 0.30 15.44 4.41
C SER A 3 -0.90 15.01 5.25
N PHE A 4 -0.77 13.94 6.02
CA PHE A 4 -1.81 13.43 6.91
C PHE A 4 -1.48 13.62 8.40
N GLY A 5 -0.29 14.18 8.72
CA GLY A 5 0.18 14.33 10.09
C GLY A 5 0.40 13.01 10.82
N ILE A 6 0.81 11.96 10.10
CA ILE A 6 1.02 10.63 10.68
C ILE A 6 2.45 10.54 11.20
N ASP A 7 2.60 10.36 12.50
CA ASP A 7 3.85 10.01 13.16
C ASP A 7 3.98 8.47 13.24
N VAL A 8 5.02 7.93 12.62
CA VAL A 8 5.31 6.49 12.64
C VAL A 8 6.48 6.13 13.55
N SER A 9 6.96 7.06 14.36
CA SER A 9 8.07 6.84 15.29
C SER A 9 7.79 5.67 16.22
N GLY A 10 8.70 4.70 16.24
CA GLY A 10 8.59 3.50 17.08
C GLY A 10 7.57 2.46 16.61
N MET A 11 6.85 2.70 15.51
CA MET A 11 5.84 1.78 14.98
C MET A 11 6.48 0.56 14.29
N ARG A 12 5.79 -0.57 14.38
CA ARG A 12 6.00 -1.73 13.52
C ARG A 12 5.18 -1.56 12.24
N ALA A 13 5.85 -1.60 11.10
CA ALA A 13 5.23 -1.39 9.81
C ALA A 13 5.31 -2.63 8.90
N ILE A 14 4.34 -2.77 8.01
CA ILE A 14 4.39 -3.71 6.89
C ILE A 14 4.22 -2.96 5.58
N ASP A 15 5.10 -3.23 4.62
CA ASP A 15 5.10 -2.68 3.26
C ASP A 15 4.72 -3.79 2.28
N ILE A 16 3.53 -3.68 1.67
CA ILE A 16 2.95 -4.70 0.79
C ILE A 16 3.12 -4.26 -0.65
N GLY A 17 3.92 -5.00 -1.41
CA GLY A 17 4.42 -4.63 -2.72
C GLY A 17 5.64 -3.73 -2.62
N ALA A 18 6.60 -4.11 -1.77
CA ALA A 18 7.74 -3.28 -1.42
C ALA A 18 8.66 -2.95 -2.61
N SER A 19 8.75 -3.82 -3.62
CA SER A 19 9.60 -3.63 -4.80
C SER A 19 11.02 -3.19 -4.41
N THR A 20 11.51 -2.06 -4.90
CA THR A 20 12.83 -1.52 -4.54
C THR A 20 12.91 -0.95 -3.12
N GLY A 21 11.77 -0.75 -2.44
CA GLY A 21 11.69 -0.34 -1.04
C GLY A 21 11.37 1.14 -0.81
N GLY A 22 10.68 1.81 -1.74
CA GLY A 22 10.38 3.23 -1.61
C GLY A 22 9.57 3.57 -0.35
N PHE A 23 8.51 2.82 -0.05
CA PHE A 23 7.74 3.02 1.18
C PHE A 23 8.50 2.52 2.41
N THR A 24 9.23 1.42 2.31
CA THR A 24 10.11 0.93 3.38
C THR A 24 11.12 2.00 3.80
N ASP A 25 11.83 2.62 2.87
CA ASP A 25 12.79 3.70 3.13
C ASP A 25 12.12 4.92 3.78
N CYS A 26 10.98 5.33 3.25
CA CYS A 26 10.19 6.44 3.81
C CYS A 26 9.78 6.17 5.26
N LEU A 27 9.28 4.98 5.58
CA LEU A 27 8.88 4.60 6.95
C LEU A 27 10.07 4.62 7.92
N LEU A 28 11.21 4.07 7.50
CA LEU A 28 12.43 4.05 8.31
C LEU A 28 13.00 5.45 8.54
N ALA A 29 12.97 6.32 7.51
CA ALA A 29 13.40 7.71 7.61
C ALA A 29 12.52 8.52 8.58
N HIS A 30 11.24 8.17 8.73
CA HIS A 30 10.30 8.77 9.68
C HIS A 30 10.27 8.07 11.04
N GLY A 31 11.24 7.20 11.34
CA GLY A 31 11.43 6.63 12.67
C GLY A 31 10.68 5.34 12.98
N ALA A 32 10.15 4.64 11.98
CA ALA A 32 9.57 3.31 12.20
C ALA A 32 10.60 2.37 12.88
N ALA A 33 10.16 1.64 13.90
CA ALA A 33 11.02 0.71 14.63
C ALA A 33 11.43 -0.49 13.79
N SER A 34 10.54 -0.96 12.94
CA SER A 34 10.82 -2.05 11.99
C SER A 34 9.85 -2.03 10.83
N VAL A 35 10.30 -2.56 9.69
CA VAL A 35 9.47 -2.73 8.49
C VAL A 35 9.59 -4.16 7.99
N THR A 36 8.45 -4.84 7.81
CA THR A 36 8.38 -6.08 7.06
C THR A 36 8.02 -5.76 5.62
N ALA A 37 8.98 -5.91 4.72
CA ALA A 37 8.82 -5.67 3.29
C ALA A 37 8.39 -6.96 2.59
N VAL A 38 7.18 -6.96 2.01
CA VAL A 38 6.58 -8.14 1.36
C VAL A 38 6.46 -7.87 -0.14
N ASP A 39 6.98 -8.78 -0.96
CA ASP A 39 6.85 -8.72 -2.41
C ASP A 39 6.66 -10.10 -3.04
N SER A 40 5.96 -10.15 -4.18
CA SER A 40 5.82 -11.37 -4.98
C SER A 40 7.04 -11.66 -5.85
N GLY A 41 7.87 -10.66 -6.11
CA GLY A 41 9.13 -10.78 -6.83
C GLY A 41 10.27 -11.30 -5.95
N HIS A 42 11.46 -11.42 -6.55
CA HIS A 42 12.67 -11.83 -5.87
C HIS A 42 13.82 -10.89 -6.22
N GLY A 43 14.67 -10.57 -5.24
CA GLY A 43 15.87 -9.75 -5.42
C GLY A 43 15.57 -8.31 -5.84
N GLN A 44 14.39 -7.78 -5.49
CA GLN A 44 13.98 -6.42 -5.88
C GLN A 44 14.35 -5.37 -4.86
N LEU A 45 14.30 -5.71 -3.57
CA LEU A 45 14.60 -4.76 -2.50
C LEU A 45 16.04 -4.27 -2.61
N SER A 46 16.24 -2.95 -2.47
CA SER A 46 17.59 -2.37 -2.57
C SER A 46 18.54 -3.02 -1.55
N PRO A 47 19.83 -3.27 -1.91
CA PRO A 47 20.80 -3.91 -1.00
C PRO A 47 20.98 -3.14 0.31
N VAL A 48 20.84 -1.82 0.29
CA VAL A 48 20.96 -0.98 1.49
C VAL A 48 19.83 -1.29 2.46
N LEU A 49 18.59 -1.37 1.98
CA LEU A 49 17.43 -1.71 2.80
C LEU A 49 17.45 -3.17 3.25
N ALA A 50 17.86 -4.07 2.37
CA ALA A 50 17.98 -5.49 2.72
C ALA A 50 19.01 -5.76 3.83
N ALA A 51 20.03 -4.89 3.96
CA ALA A 51 21.05 -4.96 5.00
C ALA A 51 20.66 -4.20 6.30
N ASP A 52 19.60 -3.39 6.30
CA ASP A 52 19.17 -2.66 7.51
C ASP A 52 18.56 -3.65 8.53
N PRO A 53 19.08 -3.71 9.77
CA PRO A 53 18.59 -4.65 10.78
C PRO A 53 17.14 -4.43 11.18
N ARG A 54 16.55 -3.28 10.86
CA ARG A 54 15.12 -2.97 11.07
C ARG A 54 14.22 -3.53 9.98
N VAL A 55 14.80 -4.01 8.87
CA VAL A 55 14.04 -4.52 7.71
C VAL A 55 14.03 -6.04 7.69
N ARG A 56 12.86 -6.61 7.56
CA ARG A 56 12.66 -8.03 7.27
C ARG A 56 12.08 -8.16 5.86
N SER A 57 12.86 -8.67 4.92
CA SER A 57 12.40 -8.92 3.55
C SER A 57 11.73 -10.30 3.45
N LEU A 58 10.54 -10.33 2.88
CA LEU A 58 9.75 -11.54 2.57
C LEU A 58 9.39 -11.52 1.09
N GLU A 59 10.19 -12.18 0.28
CA GLU A 59 10.04 -12.28 -1.17
C GLU A 59 9.31 -13.55 -1.61
N GLY A 60 8.77 -13.54 -2.82
CA GLY A 60 7.98 -14.65 -3.36
C GLY A 60 6.62 -14.85 -2.68
N ILE A 61 6.15 -13.84 -1.95
CA ILE A 61 4.90 -13.91 -1.17
C ILE A 61 3.76 -13.25 -1.95
N ASN A 62 2.73 -14.01 -2.25
CA ASN A 62 1.51 -13.46 -2.84
C ASN A 62 0.66 -12.76 -1.78
N ALA A 63 0.56 -11.43 -1.89
CA ALA A 63 -0.15 -10.58 -0.94
C ALA A 63 -1.63 -10.94 -0.72
N ARG A 64 -2.28 -11.66 -1.65
CA ARG A 64 -3.67 -12.11 -1.48
C ARG A 64 -3.86 -13.13 -0.36
N TYR A 65 -2.80 -13.81 0.04
CA TYR A 65 -2.84 -14.94 0.97
C TYR A 65 -2.00 -14.71 2.24
N ILE A 66 -1.53 -13.47 2.45
CA ILE A 66 -0.79 -13.16 3.67
C ILE A 66 -1.70 -13.20 4.89
N THR A 67 -1.14 -13.71 5.97
CA THR A 67 -1.77 -13.79 7.29
C THR A 67 -0.78 -13.29 8.35
N PRO A 68 -1.23 -12.95 9.56
CA PRO A 68 -0.32 -12.60 10.65
C PRO A 68 0.80 -13.64 10.87
N ASP A 69 0.47 -14.93 10.77
CA ASP A 69 1.45 -16.02 10.95
C ASP A 69 2.55 -15.99 9.87
N THR A 70 2.18 -15.72 8.61
CA THR A 70 3.16 -15.68 7.51
C THR A 70 4.08 -14.48 7.56
N VAL A 71 3.61 -13.35 8.09
CA VAL A 71 4.38 -12.10 8.14
C VAL A 71 4.96 -11.77 9.51
N GLY A 72 4.64 -12.55 10.54
CA GLY A 72 5.24 -12.40 11.87
C GLY A 72 4.45 -11.53 12.84
N GLY A 73 3.12 -11.47 12.69
CA GLY A 73 2.21 -10.86 13.63
C GLY A 73 1.46 -9.65 13.09
N GLU A 74 0.93 -8.83 14.00
CA GLU A 74 0.20 -7.62 13.69
C GLU A 74 1.11 -6.38 13.69
N TYR A 75 0.66 -5.35 12.98
CA TYR A 75 1.39 -4.11 12.74
C TYR A 75 0.60 -2.88 13.19
N ASP A 76 1.30 -1.79 13.49
CA ASP A 76 0.71 -0.49 13.81
C ASP A 76 0.26 0.22 12.53
N ILE A 77 1.04 0.03 11.46
CA ILE A 77 0.78 0.60 10.14
C ILE A 77 1.06 -0.42 9.03
N ALA A 78 0.15 -0.49 8.06
CA ALA A 78 0.35 -1.15 6.79
C ALA A 78 0.37 -0.10 5.66
N VAL A 79 1.33 -0.22 4.76
CA VAL A 79 1.35 0.53 3.51
C VAL A 79 1.24 -0.46 2.35
N MET A 80 0.59 -0.05 1.24
CA MET A 80 0.41 -0.93 0.08
C MET A 80 0.64 -0.17 -1.22
N ASP A 81 1.57 -0.67 -2.02
CA ASP A 81 1.85 -0.25 -3.39
C ASP A 81 1.96 -1.46 -4.30
N VAL A 82 0.86 -1.86 -4.92
CA VAL A 82 0.82 -3.04 -5.80
C VAL A 82 0.50 -2.65 -7.24
N SER A 83 1.04 -3.41 -8.19
CA SER A 83 0.86 -3.22 -9.61
C SER A 83 0.31 -4.48 -10.28
N PHE A 84 -0.39 -4.29 -11.41
CA PHE A 84 -0.95 -5.37 -12.25
C PHE A 84 -2.02 -6.24 -11.58
N ILE A 85 -2.56 -5.79 -10.48
CA ILE A 85 -3.63 -6.43 -9.73
C ILE A 85 -4.53 -5.36 -9.10
N SER A 86 -5.84 -5.62 -9.02
CA SER A 86 -6.72 -4.76 -8.22
C SER A 86 -6.46 -4.97 -6.73
N GLN A 87 -6.34 -3.87 -6.01
CA GLN A 87 -6.19 -3.87 -4.55
C GLN A 87 -7.36 -4.56 -3.84
N THR A 88 -8.55 -4.54 -4.44
CA THR A 88 -9.74 -5.19 -3.86
C THR A 88 -9.56 -6.70 -3.62
N LEU A 89 -8.61 -7.33 -4.31
CA LEU A 89 -8.26 -8.73 -4.13
C LEU A 89 -7.30 -8.96 -2.95
N ILE A 90 -6.61 -7.93 -2.48
CA ILE A 90 -5.64 -7.99 -1.36
C ILE A 90 -6.25 -7.42 -0.08
N LEU A 91 -7.13 -6.42 -0.20
CA LEU A 91 -7.79 -5.77 0.93
C LEU A 91 -8.36 -6.74 1.99
N PRO A 92 -8.94 -7.92 1.64
CA PRO A 92 -9.43 -8.86 2.65
C PRO A 92 -8.38 -9.32 3.67
N ALA A 93 -7.09 -9.30 3.34
CA ALA A 93 -6.01 -9.67 4.26
C ALA A 93 -5.66 -8.54 5.24
N ILE A 94 -5.85 -7.27 4.86
CA ILE A 94 -5.34 -6.10 5.58
C ILE A 94 -5.85 -6.00 7.03
N PRO A 95 -7.16 -6.18 7.33
CA PRO A 95 -7.62 -6.03 8.70
C PRO A 95 -6.96 -6.97 9.71
N ALA A 96 -6.66 -8.21 9.28
CA ALA A 96 -5.99 -9.18 10.15
C ALA A 96 -4.52 -8.82 10.43
N LEU A 97 -3.88 -8.04 9.56
CA LEU A 97 -2.49 -7.60 9.73
C LEU A 97 -2.34 -6.38 10.63
N LEU A 98 -3.43 -5.69 10.94
CA LEU A 98 -3.40 -4.47 11.73
C LEU A 98 -3.92 -4.70 13.15
N ARG A 99 -3.31 -4.04 14.12
CA ARG A 99 -3.87 -3.90 15.47
C ARG A 99 -5.18 -3.12 15.45
N GLY A 100 -5.94 -3.17 16.53
CA GLY A 100 -7.07 -2.25 16.73
C GLY A 100 -6.59 -0.80 16.68
N GLY A 101 -7.27 0.05 15.90
CA GLY A 101 -6.84 1.43 15.66
C GLY A 101 -5.65 1.59 14.71
N GLY A 102 -5.15 0.51 14.13
CA GLY A 102 -4.01 0.54 13.21
C GLY A 102 -4.29 1.33 11.94
N ILE A 103 -3.22 1.80 11.32
CA ILE A 103 -3.23 2.68 10.14
C ILE A 103 -3.05 1.86 8.86
N PHE A 104 -3.82 2.20 7.83
CA PHE A 104 -3.59 1.67 6.49
C PHE A 104 -3.47 2.81 5.47
N LEU A 105 -2.34 2.85 4.77
CA LEU A 105 -2.10 3.73 3.63
C LEU A 105 -2.04 2.91 2.34
N SER A 106 -2.83 3.29 1.36
CA SER A 106 -2.90 2.59 0.09
C SER A 106 -2.64 3.52 -1.08
N LEU A 107 -1.65 3.20 -1.92
CA LEU A 107 -1.44 3.88 -3.18
C LEU A 107 -2.41 3.31 -4.22
N VAL A 108 -3.52 4.03 -4.43
CA VAL A 108 -4.54 3.64 -5.40
C VAL A 108 -4.07 4.04 -6.80
N LYS A 109 -3.91 3.05 -7.65
CA LYS A 109 -3.49 3.18 -9.05
C LYS A 109 -4.70 2.94 -9.97
N PRO A 110 -5.35 3.98 -10.49
CA PRO A 110 -6.58 3.82 -11.28
C PRO A 110 -6.43 2.85 -12.45
N GLN A 111 -5.25 2.79 -13.06
CA GLN A 111 -4.98 1.91 -14.20
C GLN A 111 -5.14 0.41 -13.90
N PHE A 112 -5.10 0.02 -12.62
CA PHE A 112 -5.31 -1.37 -12.19
C PHE A 112 -6.67 -1.60 -11.52
N GLU A 113 -7.48 -0.55 -11.37
CA GLU A 113 -8.78 -0.59 -10.69
C GLU A 113 -9.97 -0.39 -11.63
N VAL A 114 -9.76 0.26 -12.80
CA VAL A 114 -10.81 0.49 -13.81
C VAL A 114 -10.87 -0.63 -14.83
N GLY A 115 -12.01 -0.72 -15.54
CA GLY A 115 -12.15 -1.64 -16.66
C GLY A 115 -11.23 -1.27 -17.83
N ARG A 116 -10.94 -2.24 -18.71
CA ARG A 116 -10.04 -2.04 -19.87
C ARG A 116 -10.48 -0.91 -20.79
N SER A 117 -11.77 -0.64 -20.88
CA SER A 117 -12.34 0.46 -21.69
C SER A 117 -11.95 1.86 -21.20
N ASP A 118 -11.62 2.00 -19.92
CA ASP A 118 -11.22 3.28 -19.31
C ASP A 118 -9.69 3.48 -19.36
N VAL A 119 -8.93 2.45 -19.73
CA VAL A 119 -7.47 2.51 -19.90
C VAL A 119 -7.14 2.87 -21.34
N GLY A 120 -6.57 4.05 -21.54
CA GLY A 120 -6.20 4.56 -22.85
C GLY A 120 -4.84 4.04 -23.33
N LYS A 121 -4.42 4.56 -24.50
CA LYS A 121 -3.10 4.25 -25.07
C LYS A 121 -1.98 4.53 -24.06
N GLY A 122 -1.05 3.60 -23.93
CA GLY A 122 0.06 3.70 -22.98
C GLY A 122 -0.32 3.38 -21.53
N GLY A 123 -1.46 2.73 -21.29
CA GLY A 123 -1.86 2.36 -19.92
C GLY A 123 -2.41 3.51 -19.08
N ILE A 124 -2.73 4.67 -19.69
CA ILE A 124 -3.06 5.90 -18.97
C ILE A 124 -4.57 6.09 -18.82
N VAL A 125 -5.05 6.30 -17.59
CA VAL A 125 -6.45 6.64 -17.28
C VAL A 125 -6.61 8.17 -17.32
N ARG A 126 -7.05 8.70 -18.46
CA ARG A 126 -7.20 10.16 -18.70
C ARG A 126 -8.48 10.74 -18.09
N SER A 127 -9.55 9.94 -18.02
CA SER A 127 -10.85 10.38 -17.52
C SER A 127 -10.80 10.62 -16.00
N ALA A 128 -11.10 11.83 -15.55
CA ALA A 128 -11.21 12.17 -14.14
C ALA A 128 -12.29 11.33 -13.45
N SER A 129 -13.44 11.14 -14.12
CA SER A 129 -14.53 10.33 -13.57
C SER A 129 -14.15 8.85 -13.42
N ALA A 130 -13.32 8.31 -14.33
CA ALA A 130 -12.81 6.94 -14.21
C ALA A 130 -11.87 6.83 -12.98
N ARG A 131 -10.98 7.80 -12.78
CA ARG A 131 -10.10 7.83 -11.59
C ARG A 131 -10.91 7.93 -10.29
N GLU A 132 -11.94 8.76 -10.26
CA GLU A 132 -12.84 8.85 -9.08
C GLU A 132 -13.57 7.54 -8.82
N ARG A 133 -14.05 6.84 -9.86
CA ARG A 133 -14.67 5.52 -9.69
C ARG A 133 -13.69 4.51 -9.10
N ALA A 134 -12.42 4.50 -9.54
CA ALA A 134 -11.38 3.65 -9.00
C ALA A 134 -11.21 3.87 -7.48
N VAL A 135 -11.02 5.14 -7.07
CA VAL A 135 -10.88 5.52 -5.65
C VAL A 135 -12.13 5.14 -4.85
N LYS A 136 -13.34 5.38 -5.39
CA LYS A 136 -14.59 5.01 -4.72
C LYS A 136 -14.71 3.50 -4.54
N SER A 137 -14.36 2.72 -5.56
CA SER A 137 -14.39 1.25 -5.51
C SER A 137 -13.48 0.70 -4.42
N VAL A 138 -12.21 1.13 -4.40
CA VAL A 138 -11.23 0.72 -3.38
C VAL A 138 -11.70 1.16 -1.99
N SER A 139 -12.17 2.41 -1.84
CA SER A 139 -12.65 2.92 -0.55
C SER A 139 -13.88 2.16 -0.03
N ALA A 140 -14.80 1.80 -0.91
CA ALA A 140 -15.99 1.02 -0.54
C ALA A 140 -15.61 -0.41 -0.11
N ALA A 141 -14.70 -1.06 -0.85
CA ALA A 141 -14.19 -2.37 -0.51
C ALA A 141 -13.47 -2.37 0.85
N ALA A 142 -12.62 -1.38 1.11
CA ALA A 142 -11.96 -1.19 2.40
C ALA A 142 -12.96 -0.95 3.54
N GLY A 143 -13.96 -0.10 3.31
CA GLY A 143 -15.03 0.20 4.27
C GLY A 143 -15.85 -1.02 4.67
N ALA A 144 -16.17 -1.90 3.70
CA ALA A 144 -16.85 -3.17 3.96
C ALA A 144 -16.07 -4.13 4.87
N LEU A 145 -14.76 -3.94 4.96
CA LEU A 145 -13.83 -4.72 5.80
C LEU A 145 -13.52 -4.05 7.15
N GLY A 146 -14.21 -2.96 7.50
CA GLY A 146 -14.01 -2.25 8.76
C GLY A 146 -12.85 -1.23 8.74
N LEU A 147 -12.32 -0.90 7.56
CA LEU A 147 -11.31 0.15 7.40
C LEU A 147 -12.01 1.49 7.12
N VAL A 148 -11.98 2.39 8.09
CA VAL A 148 -12.64 3.71 7.99
C VAL A 148 -11.73 4.67 7.24
N LYS A 149 -12.19 5.21 6.11
CA LYS A 149 -11.45 6.21 5.36
C LYS A 149 -11.36 7.53 6.14
N ILE A 150 -10.14 8.01 6.36
CA ILE A 150 -9.83 9.27 7.06
C ILE A 150 -9.46 10.37 6.06
N GLY A 151 -8.70 10.03 5.02
CA GLY A 151 -8.21 11.02 4.06
C GLY A 151 -7.91 10.45 2.68
N LEU A 152 -7.72 11.37 1.73
CA LEU A 152 -7.30 11.08 0.37
C LEU A 152 -6.51 12.27 -0.16
N ILE A 153 -5.35 12.01 -0.75
CA ILE A 153 -4.59 13.00 -1.50
C ILE A 153 -4.20 12.44 -2.88
N THR A 154 -3.95 13.32 -3.81
CA THR A 154 -3.22 12.94 -5.04
C THR A 154 -1.77 12.64 -4.65
N SER A 155 -1.22 11.55 -5.17
CA SER A 155 0.19 11.20 -4.94
C SER A 155 1.09 12.35 -5.43
N PRO A 156 2.08 12.77 -4.64
CA PRO A 156 3.06 13.77 -5.07
C PRO A 156 3.98 13.23 -6.18
N VAL A 157 4.03 11.91 -6.34
CA VAL A 157 4.79 11.22 -7.39
C VAL A 157 3.79 10.66 -8.39
N THR A 158 3.98 10.96 -9.66
CA THR A 158 3.22 10.34 -10.75
C THR A 158 3.71 8.92 -11.01
N GLY A 159 2.81 8.02 -11.38
CA GLY A 159 3.17 6.68 -11.81
C GLY A 159 4.11 6.69 -13.03
N GLY A 160 4.87 5.61 -13.22
CA GLY A 160 5.91 5.51 -14.25
C GLY A 160 5.48 5.86 -15.68
N ASP A 161 4.20 5.68 -16.00
CA ASP A 161 3.62 6.02 -17.30
C ASP A 161 2.91 7.38 -17.31
N GLY A 162 3.00 8.18 -16.24
CA GLY A 162 2.34 9.47 -16.09
C GLY A 162 0.88 9.38 -15.59
N ASN A 163 0.47 8.24 -15.04
CA ASN A 163 -0.82 8.10 -14.36
C ASN A 163 -0.89 8.95 -13.10
N ILE A 164 -2.05 9.59 -12.88
CA ILE A 164 -2.38 10.23 -11.61
C ILE A 164 -2.82 9.14 -10.65
N GLU A 165 -2.10 9.00 -9.54
CA GLU A 165 -2.34 8.03 -8.48
C GLU A 165 -2.76 8.76 -7.20
N TYR A 166 -3.34 8.02 -6.25
CA TYR A 166 -3.89 8.61 -5.03
C TYR A 166 -3.42 7.84 -3.81
N ILE A 167 -3.13 8.54 -2.71
CA ILE A 167 -2.87 7.91 -1.42
C ILE A 167 -4.14 8.02 -0.59
N ALA A 168 -4.74 6.89 -0.29
CA ALA A 168 -5.90 6.77 0.56
C ALA A 168 -5.47 6.34 1.97
N TYR A 169 -5.98 7.04 2.98
CA TYR A 169 -5.68 6.84 4.40
C TYR A 169 -6.90 6.26 5.11
N PHE A 170 -6.70 5.18 5.84
CA PHE A 170 -7.73 4.47 6.59
C PHE A 170 -7.25 4.16 8.01
N HIS A 171 -8.21 4.03 8.93
CA HIS A 171 -8.04 3.42 10.24
C HIS A 171 -8.82 2.12 10.34
N LYS A 172 -8.23 1.11 10.97
CA LYS A 172 -8.96 -0.09 11.39
C LYS A 172 -9.82 0.26 12.63
N LYS A 173 -11.11 -0.11 12.58
CA LYS A 173 -11.99 -0.05 13.76
C LYS A 173 -11.56 -1.03 14.83
#